data_7b4136d1e39b1423d8b22583c446b732
#
_entry.id   7b4136d1e39b1423d8b22583c446b732
#
_cell.length_a   1.000
_cell.length_b   1.000
_cell.length_c   1.000
_cell.angle_alpha   90.00
_cell.angle_beta   90.00
_cell.angle_gamma   90.00
#
_symmetry.space_group_name_H-M   'P 1'
#
loop_
_entity.id
_entity.type
_entity.pdbx_description
1 polymer ?
#
loop_
_entity_poly.entity_id
_entity_poly.type
_entity_poly.pdbx_seq_one_letter_code
_entity_poly.pdbx_strand_id
1 'polypeptide(L)'
;AAFDHTRYRHRALLVLNKNKQVIGKISQLDVLKALEPKYERVLGREGMAHSGLTREFMKSLMDHYDLWSGAMSDICKKAATLKVKDFMHKPTEGEHVDEDTTLNEAIHQLVLGQHQSLLITRKQHIVGILRLTDVFAAIFHLIKACARND
;
A
#
# COMPACT_ATOMS: atom_id res chain seq x y z
N ALA A 1 -4.72 -11.87 -12.10
CA ALA A 1 -5.40 -11.00 -13.06
C ALA A 1 -5.57 -9.57 -12.56
N ALA A 2 -5.79 -9.32 -11.25
CA ALA A 2 -6.05 -7.98 -10.72
C ALA A 2 -4.82 -7.04 -10.73
N PHE A 3 -3.61 -7.61 -10.72
CA PHE A 3 -2.35 -6.87 -10.85
C PHE A 3 -1.69 -7.04 -12.23
N ASP A 4 -2.49 -7.27 -13.26
CA ASP A 4 -1.99 -7.36 -14.64
C ASP A 4 -1.44 -6.00 -15.10
N HIS A 5 -0.15 -5.97 -15.40
CA HIS A 5 0.58 -4.76 -15.77
C HIS A 5 0.39 -4.32 -17.23
N THR A 6 -0.29 -5.09 -18.05
CA THR A 6 -0.43 -4.79 -19.48
C THR A 6 -1.38 -3.63 -19.76
N ARG A 7 -2.38 -3.39 -18.89
CA ARG A 7 -3.39 -2.34 -19.05
C ARG A 7 -3.44 -1.32 -17.92
N TYR A 8 -3.20 -1.73 -16.66
CA TYR A 8 -3.40 -0.88 -15.49
C TYR A 8 -2.27 -1.04 -14.48
N ARG A 9 -1.57 0.04 -14.19
CA ARG A 9 -0.50 0.07 -13.16
C ARG A 9 -1.09 0.37 -11.78
N HIS A 10 -2.01 -0.47 -11.32
CA HIS A 10 -2.54 -0.33 -9.96
C HIS A 10 -1.57 -0.91 -8.94
N ARG A 11 -1.21 -0.09 -7.94
CA ARG A 11 -0.36 -0.52 -6.81
C ARG A 11 -1.18 -1.06 -5.64
N ALA A 12 -2.48 -0.79 -5.63
CA ALA A 12 -3.40 -1.27 -4.62
C ALA A 12 -4.79 -1.53 -5.23
N LEU A 13 -5.53 -2.43 -4.59
CA LEU A 13 -6.90 -2.80 -4.92
C LEU A 13 -7.79 -2.57 -3.71
N LEU A 14 -9.01 -2.10 -3.92
CA LEU A 14 -10.02 -2.02 -2.89
C LEU A 14 -10.73 -3.37 -2.74
N VAL A 15 -10.96 -3.76 -1.50
CA VAL A 15 -11.71 -4.96 -1.15
C VAL A 15 -13.12 -4.56 -0.78
N LEU A 16 -14.09 -5.13 -1.48
CA LEU A 16 -15.50 -4.86 -1.27
C LEU A 16 -16.19 -6.04 -0.58
N ASN A 17 -17.13 -5.76 0.31
CA ASN A 17 -18.05 -6.76 0.84
C ASN A 17 -19.19 -7.06 -0.15
N LYS A 18 -20.12 -7.97 0.23
CA LYS A 18 -21.27 -8.33 -0.58
C LYS A 18 -22.21 -7.13 -0.87
N ASN A 19 -22.20 -6.13 0.00
CA ASN A 19 -22.99 -4.90 -0.13
C ASN A 19 -22.25 -3.80 -0.92
N LYS A 20 -21.14 -4.14 -1.60
CA LYS A 20 -20.29 -3.21 -2.36
C LYS A 20 -19.65 -2.10 -1.51
N GLN A 21 -19.56 -2.28 -0.20
CA GLN A 21 -18.86 -1.36 0.69
C GLN A 21 -17.38 -1.74 0.75
N VAL A 22 -16.49 -0.74 0.77
CA VAL A 22 -15.05 -0.95 0.94
C VAL A 22 -14.80 -1.39 2.38
N ILE A 23 -14.16 -2.54 2.54
CA ILE A 23 -13.80 -3.13 3.84
C ILE A 23 -12.30 -3.26 4.04
N GLY A 24 -11.52 -2.97 3.02
CA GLY A 24 -10.07 -3.04 3.07
C GLY A 24 -9.42 -2.63 1.75
N LYS A 25 -8.10 -2.60 1.77
CA LYS A 25 -7.27 -2.45 0.57
C LYS A 25 -6.15 -3.48 0.59
N ILE A 26 -5.64 -3.83 -0.59
CA ILE A 26 -4.51 -4.73 -0.78
C ILE A 26 -3.50 -4.06 -1.68
N SER A 27 -2.27 -3.91 -1.21
CA SER A 27 -1.13 -3.53 -2.02
C SER A 27 -0.36 -4.76 -2.52
N GLN A 28 0.54 -4.55 -3.48
CA GLN A 28 1.49 -5.58 -3.90
C GLN A 28 2.38 -6.04 -2.72
N LEU A 29 2.73 -5.12 -1.82
CA LEU A 29 3.52 -5.42 -0.63
C LEU A 29 2.76 -6.34 0.34
N ASP A 30 1.45 -6.14 0.53
CA ASP A 30 0.64 -7.00 1.38
C ASP A 30 0.58 -8.43 0.86
N VAL A 31 0.50 -8.59 -0.47
CA VAL A 31 0.57 -9.92 -1.10
C VAL A 31 1.92 -10.60 -0.83
N LEU A 32 3.04 -9.87 -0.97
CA LEU A 32 4.37 -10.43 -0.72
C LEU A 32 4.54 -10.83 0.75
N LYS A 33 4.05 -10.02 1.69
CA LYS A 33 4.06 -10.35 3.12
C LYS A 33 3.19 -11.58 3.42
N ALA A 34 2.04 -11.70 2.79
CA ALA A 34 1.15 -12.85 2.99
C ALA A 34 1.75 -14.16 2.48
N LEU A 35 2.55 -14.12 1.42
CA LEU A 35 3.26 -15.28 0.88
C LEU A 35 4.39 -15.76 1.80
N GLU A 36 4.96 -14.87 2.64
CA GLU A 36 5.97 -15.19 3.65
C GLU A 36 5.56 -14.61 5.01
N PRO A 37 4.64 -15.29 5.74
CA PRO A 37 4.06 -14.76 6.99
C PRO A 37 5.10 -14.60 8.12
N LYS A 38 6.29 -15.18 7.97
CA LYS A 38 7.39 -14.97 8.92
C LYS A 38 7.82 -13.49 8.99
N TYR A 39 7.50 -12.68 7.97
CA TYR A 39 7.72 -11.22 8.02
C TYR A 39 7.00 -10.53 9.18
N GLU A 40 5.87 -11.05 9.65
CA GLU A 40 5.18 -10.49 10.82
C GLU A 40 6.08 -10.52 12.07
N ARG A 41 6.86 -11.59 12.24
CA ARG A 41 7.81 -11.71 13.36
C ARG A 41 9.01 -10.77 13.21
N VAL A 42 9.43 -10.52 11.97
CA VAL A 42 10.53 -9.59 11.67
C VAL A 42 10.09 -8.15 11.89
N LEU A 43 8.91 -7.79 11.41
CA LEU A 43 8.40 -6.41 11.44
C LEU A 43 7.77 -6.03 12.79
N GLY A 44 7.28 -7.00 13.56
CA GLY A 44 6.66 -6.79 14.88
C GLY A 44 7.66 -6.46 16.01
N ARG A 45 8.97 -6.50 15.76
CA ARG A 45 9.95 -5.98 16.67
C ARG A 45 9.99 -4.47 16.55
N GLU A 46 9.53 -3.78 17.59
CA GLU A 46 9.61 -2.32 17.74
C GLU A 46 11.03 -1.84 17.39
N GLY A 47 11.15 -0.90 16.46
CA GLY A 47 12.39 -0.22 16.17
C GLY A 47 13.10 -0.58 14.87
N MET A 48 12.54 -1.40 13.98
CA MET A 48 13.09 -1.50 12.63
C MET A 48 12.72 -0.25 11.82
N ALA A 49 13.40 0.85 12.12
CA ALA A 49 13.39 2.03 11.27
C ALA A 49 13.90 1.64 9.87
N HIS A 50 13.25 2.14 8.82
CA HIS A 50 13.67 1.89 7.42
C HIS A 50 15.09 2.44 7.13
N SER A 51 15.60 3.32 8.00
CA SER A 51 16.95 3.87 7.96
C SER A 51 17.90 3.00 8.77
N GLY A 52 18.94 2.47 8.16
CA GLY A 52 20.04 1.75 8.83
C GLY A 52 20.06 0.23 8.63
N LEU A 53 19.21 -0.31 7.76
CA LEU A 53 19.29 -1.73 7.39
C LEU A 53 20.46 -1.95 6.43
N THR A 54 21.60 -2.43 6.97
CA THR A 54 22.72 -2.84 6.10
C THR A 54 22.38 -4.12 5.36
N ARG A 55 23.10 -4.38 4.26
CA ARG A 55 22.92 -5.61 3.48
C ARG A 55 23.20 -6.84 4.35
N GLU A 56 24.23 -6.78 5.17
CA GLU A 56 24.66 -7.86 6.08
C GLU A 56 23.57 -8.14 7.12
N PHE A 57 22.99 -7.08 7.68
CA PHE A 57 21.89 -7.22 8.64
C PHE A 57 20.64 -7.83 7.98
N MET A 58 20.26 -7.36 6.79
CA MET A 58 19.14 -7.96 6.05
C MET A 58 19.38 -9.43 5.74
N LYS A 59 20.62 -9.81 5.35
CA LYS A 59 20.97 -11.20 5.12
C LYS A 59 20.85 -12.03 6.39
N SER A 60 21.38 -11.52 7.53
CA SER A 60 21.28 -12.21 8.81
C SER A 60 19.82 -12.43 9.25
N LEU A 61 18.91 -11.49 8.94
CA LEU A 61 17.48 -11.66 9.19
C LEU A 61 16.89 -12.77 8.30
N MET A 62 17.27 -12.82 7.02
CA MET A 62 16.81 -13.90 6.13
C MET A 62 17.23 -15.27 6.65
N ASP A 63 18.48 -15.40 7.06
CA ASP A 63 19.04 -16.66 7.59
C ASP A 63 18.41 -17.01 8.95
N HIS A 64 18.30 -16.04 9.87
CA HIS A 64 17.78 -16.26 11.22
C HIS A 64 16.30 -16.66 11.23
N TYR A 65 15.47 -16.05 10.38
CA TYR A 65 14.05 -16.33 10.29
C TYR A 65 13.70 -17.34 9.19
N ASP A 66 14.73 -17.85 8.49
CA ASP A 66 14.54 -18.82 7.39
C ASP A 66 13.51 -18.31 6.38
N LEU A 67 13.67 -17.01 5.97
CA LEU A 67 12.75 -16.37 5.04
C LEU A 67 12.94 -16.93 3.64
N TRP A 68 11.83 -17.20 2.97
CA TRP A 68 11.82 -17.72 1.60
C TRP A 68 12.60 -19.04 1.41
N SER A 69 12.71 -19.86 2.45
CA SER A 69 13.46 -21.12 2.46
C SER A 69 12.85 -22.23 1.60
N GLY A 70 11.59 -22.08 1.22
CA GLY A 70 10.92 -23.05 0.33
C GLY A 70 11.24 -22.84 -1.14
N ALA A 71 11.03 -23.87 -1.96
CA ALA A 71 11.13 -23.74 -3.41
C ALA A 71 10.10 -22.73 -3.93
N MET A 72 10.47 -21.96 -4.97
CA MET A 72 9.53 -21.02 -5.62
C MET A 72 8.27 -21.73 -6.15
N SER A 73 8.34 -23.02 -6.45
CA SER A 73 7.18 -23.86 -6.79
C SER A 73 6.13 -23.94 -5.68
N ASP A 74 6.52 -23.76 -4.42
CA ASP A 74 5.61 -23.83 -3.28
C ASP A 74 4.80 -22.53 -3.10
N ILE A 75 5.20 -21.44 -3.76
CA ILE A 75 4.45 -20.18 -3.77
C ILE A 75 3.03 -20.39 -4.32
N CYS A 76 2.87 -21.19 -5.36
CA CYS A 76 1.55 -21.47 -5.92
C CYS A 76 0.64 -22.18 -4.91
N LYS A 77 1.17 -23.12 -4.14
CA LYS A 77 0.44 -23.83 -3.09
C LYS A 77 0.06 -22.86 -1.96
N LYS A 78 1.02 -22.06 -1.49
CA LYS A 78 0.77 -21.01 -0.48
C LYS A 78 -0.30 -20.03 -0.95
N ALA A 79 -0.15 -19.49 -2.16
CA ALA A 79 -1.11 -18.53 -2.73
C ALA A 79 -2.53 -19.09 -2.83
N ALA A 80 -2.68 -20.39 -3.14
CA ALA A 80 -3.99 -21.04 -3.26
C ALA A 80 -4.73 -21.15 -1.93
N THR A 81 -4.03 -21.10 -0.79
CA THR A 81 -4.64 -21.17 0.55
C THR A 81 -4.94 -19.80 1.16
N LEU A 82 -4.37 -18.73 0.62
CA LEU A 82 -4.54 -17.38 1.14
C LEU A 82 -5.95 -16.84 0.85
N LYS A 83 -6.58 -16.30 1.87
CA LYS A 83 -7.85 -15.57 1.73
C LYS A 83 -7.59 -14.08 1.89
N VAL A 84 -8.10 -13.29 0.96
CA VAL A 84 -7.95 -11.83 0.95
C VAL A 84 -8.25 -11.18 2.30
N LYS A 85 -9.31 -11.63 2.97
CA LYS A 85 -9.71 -11.12 4.29
C LYS A 85 -8.66 -11.28 5.40
N ASP A 86 -7.75 -12.24 5.23
CA ASP A 86 -6.78 -12.60 6.27
C ASP A 86 -5.53 -11.71 6.22
N PHE A 87 -5.27 -11.04 5.07
CA PHE A 87 -4.10 -10.18 4.88
C PHE A 87 -4.40 -8.80 4.29
N MET A 88 -5.67 -8.48 4.03
CA MET A 88 -6.03 -7.13 3.58
C MET A 88 -5.75 -6.12 4.70
N HIS A 89 -5.19 -4.97 4.31
CA HIS A 89 -5.06 -3.84 5.20
C HIS A 89 -6.44 -3.20 5.45
N LYS A 90 -6.80 -3.00 6.71
CA LYS A 90 -7.98 -2.24 7.10
C LYS A 90 -7.57 -0.79 7.26
N PRO A 91 -8.08 0.13 6.41
CA PRO A 91 -7.69 1.53 6.50
C PRO A 91 -7.99 2.12 7.87
N THR A 92 -7.04 2.88 8.39
CA THR A 92 -7.20 3.65 9.63
C THR A 92 -7.86 4.99 9.34
N GLU A 93 -8.28 5.72 10.38
CA GLU A 93 -8.87 7.05 10.25
C GLU A 93 -7.96 8.02 9.48
N GLY A 94 -6.65 7.96 9.73
CA GLY A 94 -5.64 8.75 9.03
C GLY A 94 -5.49 8.46 7.53
N GLU A 95 -6.17 7.45 7.01
CA GLU A 95 -6.20 7.13 5.57
C GLU A 95 -7.47 7.60 4.87
N HIS A 96 -8.33 8.34 5.56
CA HIS A 96 -9.57 8.87 5.02
C HIS A 96 -9.48 10.40 4.92
N VAL A 97 -10.02 10.95 3.83
CA VAL A 97 -10.23 12.39 3.63
C VAL A 97 -11.65 12.63 3.18
N ASP A 98 -12.22 13.76 3.56
CA ASP A 98 -13.51 14.19 3.02
C ASP A 98 -13.37 14.64 1.56
N GLU A 99 -14.44 14.52 0.77
CA GLU A 99 -14.41 14.95 -0.64
C GLU A 99 -14.18 16.46 -0.82
N ASP A 100 -14.50 17.26 0.21
CA ASP A 100 -14.29 18.70 0.22
C ASP A 100 -12.91 19.11 0.78
N THR A 101 -12.07 18.13 1.17
CA THR A 101 -10.70 18.37 1.64
C THR A 101 -9.86 19.03 0.55
N THR A 102 -9.14 20.09 0.92
CA THR A 102 -8.26 20.79 -0.02
C THR A 102 -7.07 19.92 -0.43
N LEU A 103 -6.52 20.18 -1.63
CA LEU A 103 -5.34 19.46 -2.11
C LEU A 103 -4.15 19.59 -1.15
N ASN A 104 -3.97 20.76 -0.52
CA ASN A 104 -2.88 21.02 0.43
C ASN A 104 -3.00 20.11 1.67
N GLU A 105 -4.20 19.98 2.23
CA GLU A 105 -4.48 19.10 3.37
C GLU A 105 -4.28 17.63 2.98
N ALA A 106 -4.74 17.23 1.80
CA ALA A 106 -4.55 15.87 1.31
C ALA A 106 -3.05 15.54 1.11
N ILE A 107 -2.25 16.48 0.58
CA ILE A 107 -0.79 16.34 0.45
C ILE A 107 -0.16 16.18 1.84
N HIS A 108 -0.54 17.04 2.79
CA HIS A 108 -0.04 16.99 4.16
C HIS A 108 -0.27 15.61 4.79
N GLN A 109 -1.49 15.08 4.64
CA GLN A 109 -1.86 13.76 5.17
C GLN A 109 -1.10 12.62 4.47
N LEU A 110 -0.92 12.67 3.15
CA LEU A 110 -0.10 11.70 2.40
C LEU A 110 1.35 11.69 2.89
N VAL A 111 1.94 12.88 3.10
CA VAL A 111 3.34 13.03 3.50
C VAL A 111 3.56 12.57 4.94
N LEU A 112 2.78 13.09 5.90
CA LEU A 112 2.94 12.72 7.32
C LEU A 112 2.62 11.26 7.59
N GLY A 113 1.55 10.75 6.96
CA GLY A 113 1.15 9.34 7.11
C GLY A 113 1.96 8.38 6.25
N GLN A 114 2.87 8.88 5.39
CA GLN A 114 3.61 8.07 4.40
C GLN A 114 2.68 7.18 3.57
N HIS A 115 1.47 7.69 3.28
CA HIS A 115 0.44 6.95 2.58
C HIS A 115 0.65 6.96 1.07
N GLN A 116 0.39 5.85 0.40
CA GLN A 116 0.40 5.75 -1.06
C GLN A 116 -0.95 6.13 -1.68
N SER A 117 -1.98 6.20 -0.87
CA SER A 117 -3.33 6.59 -1.25
C SER A 117 -4.17 6.93 -0.03
N LEU A 118 -5.15 7.81 -0.22
CA LEU A 118 -6.21 8.15 0.74
C LEU A 118 -7.56 7.71 0.19
N LEU A 119 -8.46 7.30 1.05
CA LEU A 119 -9.85 6.99 0.71
C LEU A 119 -10.68 8.26 0.83
N ILE A 120 -11.38 8.62 -0.24
CA ILE A 120 -12.25 9.79 -0.25
C ILE A 120 -13.61 9.40 0.31
N THR A 121 -14.09 10.16 1.30
CA THR A 121 -15.37 9.93 1.95
C THR A 121 -16.36 11.03 1.67
N ARG A 122 -17.63 10.65 1.58
CA ARG A 122 -18.80 11.53 1.58
C ARG A 122 -19.77 11.00 2.62
N LYS A 123 -20.09 11.79 3.66
CA LYS A 123 -20.99 11.36 4.75
C LYS A 123 -20.61 9.96 5.26
N GLN A 124 -19.33 9.76 5.55
CA GLN A 124 -18.73 8.50 6.05
C GLN A 124 -18.76 7.30 5.07
N HIS A 125 -19.24 7.49 3.84
CA HIS A 125 -19.17 6.46 2.80
C HIS A 125 -17.96 6.70 1.91
N ILE A 126 -17.21 5.66 1.62
CA ILE A 126 -16.08 5.75 0.70
C ILE A 126 -16.63 5.88 -0.72
N VAL A 127 -16.30 7.00 -1.38
CA VAL A 127 -16.75 7.34 -2.73
C VAL A 127 -15.63 7.33 -3.76
N GLY A 128 -14.36 7.30 -3.32
CA GLY A 128 -13.23 7.32 -4.22
C GLY A 128 -11.91 6.99 -3.54
N ILE A 129 -10.84 7.07 -4.32
CA ILE A 129 -9.47 6.94 -3.87
C ILE A 129 -8.61 8.02 -4.51
N LEU A 130 -7.82 8.71 -3.71
CA LEU A 130 -6.80 9.66 -4.14
C LEU A 130 -5.43 8.99 -4.02
N ARG A 131 -4.76 8.76 -5.12
CA ARG A 131 -3.44 8.13 -5.12
C ARG A 131 -2.34 9.19 -5.07
N LEU A 132 -1.24 8.89 -4.41
CA LEU A 132 -0.04 9.74 -4.41
C LEU A 132 0.42 10.09 -5.84
N THR A 133 0.30 9.13 -6.76
CA THR A 133 0.66 9.35 -8.17
C THR A 133 -0.24 10.37 -8.87
N ASP A 134 -1.51 10.46 -8.53
CA ASP A 134 -2.44 11.43 -9.11
C ASP A 134 -2.13 12.84 -8.60
N VAL A 135 -1.85 12.97 -7.29
CA VAL A 135 -1.41 14.21 -6.66
C VAL A 135 -0.09 14.68 -7.25
N PHE A 136 0.89 13.78 -7.39
CA PHE A 136 2.18 14.11 -7.98
C PHE A 136 2.03 14.61 -9.43
N ALA A 137 1.19 13.96 -10.23
CA ALA A 137 0.93 14.39 -11.61
C ALA A 137 0.33 15.81 -11.65
N ALA A 138 -0.62 16.13 -10.77
CA ALA A 138 -1.22 17.47 -10.68
C ALA A 138 -0.16 18.53 -10.33
N ILE A 139 0.66 18.28 -9.30
CA ILE A 139 1.75 19.18 -8.90
C ILE A 139 2.78 19.34 -10.01
N PHE A 140 3.14 18.27 -10.70
CA PHE A 140 4.09 18.32 -11.82
C PHE A 140 3.59 19.22 -12.97
N HIS A 141 2.29 19.17 -13.28
CA HIS A 141 1.69 20.06 -14.27
C HIS A 141 1.72 21.52 -13.83
N LEU A 142 1.48 21.81 -12.55
CA LEU A 142 1.58 23.16 -11.99
C LEU A 142 3.00 23.70 -12.10
N ILE A 143 4.03 22.93 -11.70
CA ILE A 143 5.44 23.29 -11.80
C ILE A 143 5.81 23.62 -13.26
N LYS A 144 5.38 22.79 -14.20
CA LYS A 144 5.64 23.04 -15.63
C LYS A 144 4.95 24.30 -16.16
N ALA A 145 3.77 24.62 -15.66
CA ALA A 145 3.07 25.85 -16.04
C ALA A 145 3.80 27.10 -15.52
N CYS A 146 4.28 27.06 -14.27
CA CYS A 146 5.09 28.15 -13.70
C CYS A 146 6.38 28.39 -14.52
N ALA A 147 7.12 27.32 -14.82
CA ALA A 147 8.39 27.41 -15.57
C ALA A 147 8.27 27.91 -17.04
N ARG A 148 7.05 28.02 -17.56
CA ARG A 148 6.83 28.58 -18.92
C ARG A 148 6.45 30.07 -18.91
N ASN A 149 6.20 30.62 -17.73
CA ASN A 149 5.83 32.03 -17.57
C ASN A 149 7.01 32.91 -17.11
N ASP A 150 8.18 32.28 -16.88
CA ASP A 150 9.48 32.92 -16.68
C ASP A 150 10.30 32.88 -18.01
#